data_20f8a5a26c068c5558cad227195ceda8
#
_entry.id   20f8a5a26c068c5558cad227195ceda8
#
_cell.length_a   1.000
_cell.length_b   1.000
_cell.length_c   1.000
_cell.angle_alpha   90.00
_cell.angle_beta   90.00
_cell.angle_gamma   90.00
#
_symmetry.space_group_name_H-M   'P 1'
#
loop_
_entity.id
_entity.type
_entity.pdbx_description
1 polymer ?
#
loop_
_entity_poly.entity_id
_entity_poly.type
_entity_poly.pdbx_seq_one_letter_code
_entity_poly.pdbx_strand_id
1 'polypeptide(L)'
;MGYLGNERDVVQDTILKYVQEEQGVYKTAEGVELFLNLGWQCVDRNEALAKRGSESSLFFYDVLRQQLLRLNDFLTDDLADELIRRLEKIPATLEGNLDIWEHLCGKKTVFVPSEKRERNVTFIDPEPQNNVFQVTDEFSFYNGRSRNRYDVVFLINGIPVFFVETKAAHREDALGEALEQVARYHRETPEAMKVLQIYTLTQVIHFFYAATWSFTPKALFNWKVDKETKSFEDTVKTFFDKRNVLDLLFNGILFTRKDDELKKVVLRPHQIRAVKKIVQRAEDTTRKRGLIWHTQGSGKTYTMIAAARLILQNPAFSNPTVIMLVDRNELEAQLFGNLKSVGFEIDEDRIAQSKKHLKELLQKDARGLIVSTIQKFEGMPANINTRDNIFVLVDEAHRTTTGDLGNYLMSALPNATYFGFTGTPIDKTAYG
;
A
#
# COMPACT_ATOMS: atom_id res chain seq x y z
N MET A 1 -17.19 -29.05 30.44
CA MET A 1 -17.35 -27.88 29.55
C MET A 1 -16.20 -26.94 29.86
N GLY A 2 -15.18 -26.91 28.99
CA GLY A 2 -14.04 -26.03 29.17
C GLY A 2 -14.49 -24.56 29.11
N TYR A 3 -13.99 -23.72 29.98
CA TYR A 3 -14.13 -22.28 29.95
C TYR A 3 -13.58 -21.80 28.58
N LEU A 4 -14.47 -21.57 27.62
CA LEU A 4 -14.16 -20.75 26.47
C LEU A 4 -14.03 -19.33 27.02
N GLY A 5 -12.79 -18.82 27.13
CA GLY A 5 -12.50 -17.47 27.59
C GLY A 5 -13.34 -16.44 26.83
N ASN A 6 -13.55 -15.27 27.43
CA ASN A 6 -14.26 -14.21 26.71
C ASN A 6 -13.43 -13.75 25.49
N GLU A 7 -14.06 -13.02 24.58
CA GLU A 7 -13.46 -12.54 23.33
C GLU A 7 -12.14 -11.80 23.57
N ARG A 8 -12.07 -11.01 24.65
CA ARG A 8 -10.89 -10.26 25.04
C ARG A 8 -9.72 -11.19 25.37
N ASP A 9 -9.92 -12.12 26.32
CA ASP A 9 -8.85 -12.99 26.82
C ASP A 9 -8.28 -13.90 25.71
N VAL A 10 -9.12 -14.35 24.79
CA VAL A 10 -8.72 -15.31 23.75
C VAL A 10 -8.12 -14.66 22.52
N VAL A 11 -8.61 -13.49 22.10
CA VAL A 11 -8.23 -12.88 20.82
C VAL A 11 -7.39 -11.63 21.02
N GLN A 12 -7.88 -10.64 21.78
CA GLN A 12 -7.19 -9.35 21.96
C GLN A 12 -5.85 -9.53 22.66
N ASP A 13 -5.84 -10.19 23.84
CA ASP A 13 -4.61 -10.41 24.64
C ASP A 13 -3.60 -11.27 23.86
N THR A 14 -4.09 -12.22 23.06
CA THR A 14 -3.23 -13.04 22.19
C THR A 14 -2.56 -12.20 21.11
N ILE A 15 -3.28 -11.29 20.45
CA ILE A 15 -2.70 -10.37 19.47
C ILE A 15 -1.64 -9.49 20.12
N LEU A 16 -1.97 -8.87 21.27
CA LEU A 16 -1.03 -8.01 22.00
C LEU A 16 0.24 -8.78 22.40
N LYS A 17 0.10 -10.03 22.87
CA LYS A 17 1.24 -10.88 23.20
C LYS A 17 2.15 -11.12 21.99
N TYR A 18 1.59 -11.51 20.84
CA TYR A 18 2.37 -11.85 19.65
C TYR A 18 3.11 -10.65 19.06
N VAL A 19 2.52 -9.46 19.08
CA VAL A 19 3.15 -8.28 18.49
C VAL A 19 4.20 -7.64 19.39
N GLN A 20 4.21 -7.94 20.70
CA GLN A 20 5.21 -7.46 21.64
C GLN A 20 6.53 -8.24 21.56
N GLU A 21 6.55 -9.45 21.02
CA GLU A 21 7.77 -10.21 20.83
C GLU A 21 8.73 -9.39 19.94
N GLU A 22 9.98 -9.22 20.40
CA GLU A 22 10.94 -8.37 19.67
C GLU A 22 11.24 -8.90 18.26
N GLN A 23 11.31 -10.23 18.14
CA GLN A 23 11.62 -10.92 16.89
C GLN A 23 10.73 -12.15 16.73
N GLY A 24 10.38 -12.45 15.49
CA GLY A 24 9.72 -13.67 15.08
C GLY A 24 10.43 -14.28 13.86
N VAL A 25 10.25 -15.57 13.65
CA VAL A 25 10.73 -16.25 12.44
C VAL A 25 9.53 -16.92 11.79
N TYR A 26 9.32 -16.65 10.51
CA TYR A 26 8.33 -17.32 9.69
C TYR A 26 9.03 -18.09 8.57
N LYS A 27 8.72 -19.39 8.44
CA LYS A 27 9.26 -20.24 7.38
C LYS A 27 8.28 -20.32 6.22
N THR A 28 8.68 -19.80 5.07
CA THR A 28 7.85 -19.81 3.86
C THR A 28 7.66 -21.21 3.28
N ALA A 29 6.67 -21.38 2.41
CA ALA A 29 6.45 -22.61 1.64
C ALA A 29 7.69 -23.04 0.81
N GLU A 30 8.53 -22.10 0.42
CA GLU A 30 9.77 -22.30 -0.33
C GLU A 30 10.95 -22.64 0.62
N GLY A 31 10.70 -22.74 1.94
CA GLY A 31 11.71 -23.06 2.97
C GLY A 31 12.58 -21.87 3.39
N VAL A 32 12.29 -20.65 2.92
CA VAL A 32 13.02 -19.43 3.28
C VAL A 32 12.57 -18.96 4.67
N GLU A 33 13.51 -18.67 5.54
CA GLU A 33 13.23 -18.06 6.85
C GLU A 33 13.15 -16.53 6.71
N LEU A 34 12.00 -15.97 7.11
CA LEU A 34 11.77 -14.54 7.19
C LEU A 34 11.91 -14.12 8.66
N PHE A 35 12.86 -13.25 8.94
CA PHE A 35 13.00 -12.63 10.24
C PHE A 35 12.01 -11.47 10.35
N LEU A 36 11.05 -11.59 11.26
CA LEU A 36 9.98 -10.62 11.47
C LEU A 36 10.45 -9.58 12.49
N ASN A 37 10.21 -8.31 12.16
CA ASN A 37 10.48 -7.18 13.03
C ASN A 37 9.18 -6.79 13.76
N LEU A 38 9.00 -7.30 14.95
CA LEU A 38 7.87 -7.04 15.84
C LEU A 38 8.29 -6.07 16.96
N GLY A 39 7.94 -6.34 18.22
CA GLY A 39 8.33 -5.48 19.34
C GLY A 39 7.54 -4.17 19.35
N TRP A 40 6.22 -4.26 19.14
CA TRP A 40 5.32 -3.15 19.36
C TRP A 40 5.24 -2.82 20.86
N GLN A 41 5.40 -1.57 21.21
CA GLN A 41 5.25 -1.11 22.60
C GLN A 41 3.75 -1.16 22.97
N CYS A 42 3.39 -2.05 23.88
CA CYS A 42 2.05 -2.07 24.44
C CYS A 42 1.88 -0.90 25.42
N VAL A 43 0.84 -0.12 25.18
CA VAL A 43 0.43 1.03 26.02
C VAL A 43 -0.93 0.69 26.61
N ASP A 44 -1.03 0.62 27.92
CA ASP A 44 -2.30 0.29 28.57
C ASP A 44 -3.35 1.40 28.28
N ARG A 45 -4.63 1.06 28.37
CA ARG A 45 -5.74 1.98 28.02
C ARG A 45 -5.75 3.28 28.83
N ASN A 46 -5.33 3.26 30.12
CA ASN A 46 -5.31 4.45 30.96
C ASN A 46 -4.14 5.35 30.56
N GLU A 47 -2.98 4.75 30.28
CA GLU A 47 -1.82 5.44 29.74
C GLU A 47 -2.13 5.99 28.34
N ALA A 48 -2.79 5.22 27.47
CA ALA A 48 -3.23 5.66 26.15
C ALA A 48 -4.18 6.85 26.23
N LEU A 49 -5.11 6.85 27.18
CA LEU A 49 -6.00 7.99 27.45
C LEU A 49 -5.22 9.20 27.95
N ALA A 50 -4.27 9.02 28.88
CA ALA A 50 -3.42 10.10 29.36
C ALA A 50 -2.59 10.73 28.23
N LYS A 51 -1.99 9.92 27.35
CA LYS A 51 -1.23 10.40 26.18
C LYS A 51 -2.09 11.17 25.16
N ARG A 52 -3.39 10.94 25.12
CA ARG A 52 -4.35 11.66 24.27
C ARG A 52 -4.93 12.90 24.95
N GLY A 53 -4.88 12.96 26.27
CA GLY A 53 -5.48 14.02 27.10
C GLY A 53 -7.00 13.91 27.24
N SER A 54 -7.72 13.31 26.29
CA SER A 54 -9.17 13.06 26.37
C SER A 54 -9.62 11.95 25.42
N GLU A 55 -10.85 11.42 25.63
CA GLU A 55 -11.46 10.48 24.68
C GLU A 55 -11.84 11.14 23.34
N SER A 56 -11.93 12.46 23.26
CA SER A 56 -12.20 13.18 22.01
C SER A 56 -10.97 13.45 21.17
N SER A 57 -9.82 13.00 21.63
CA SER A 57 -8.53 13.13 20.94
C SER A 57 -8.08 11.78 20.40
N LEU A 58 -7.38 11.79 19.27
CA LEU A 58 -6.94 10.57 18.58
C LEU A 58 -5.44 10.30 18.71
N PHE A 59 -4.61 11.35 18.82
CA PHE A 59 -3.17 11.27 18.75
C PHE A 59 -2.53 11.14 20.14
N PHE A 60 -1.41 10.44 20.22
CA PHE A 60 -0.48 10.53 21.34
C PHE A 60 0.40 11.77 21.11
N TYR A 61 -0.06 12.93 21.57
CA TYR A 61 0.45 14.24 21.18
C TYR A 61 1.94 14.42 21.42
N ASP A 62 2.43 14.02 22.61
CA ASP A 62 3.85 14.14 22.94
C ASP A 62 4.74 13.30 22.02
N VAL A 63 4.29 12.07 21.74
CA VAL A 63 5.00 11.16 20.82
C VAL A 63 5.01 11.73 19.40
N LEU A 64 3.85 12.18 18.91
CA LEU A 64 3.72 12.75 17.57
C LEU A 64 4.61 13.99 17.40
N ARG A 65 4.55 14.91 18.36
CA ARG A 65 5.36 16.14 18.34
C ARG A 65 6.84 15.84 18.35
N GLN A 66 7.30 14.96 19.26
CA GLN A 66 8.70 14.54 19.34
C GLN A 66 9.18 13.90 18.04
N GLN A 67 8.38 13.03 17.44
CA GLN A 67 8.75 12.36 16.19
C GLN A 67 8.76 13.33 15.00
N LEU A 68 7.83 14.27 14.90
CA LEU A 68 7.86 15.32 13.88
C LEU A 68 9.16 16.12 13.93
N LEU A 69 9.56 16.58 15.12
CA LEU A 69 10.81 17.33 15.31
C LEU A 69 12.05 16.48 15.01
N ARG A 70 12.02 15.20 15.38
CA ARG A 70 13.14 14.28 15.13
C ARG A 70 13.34 13.92 13.67
N LEU A 71 12.22 13.71 12.94
CA LEU A 71 12.25 13.30 11.53
C LEU A 71 12.45 14.48 10.57
N ASN A 72 12.29 15.73 11.04
CA ASN A 72 12.34 16.92 10.21
C ASN A 72 13.16 18.00 10.91
N ASP A 73 14.43 18.06 10.63
CA ASP A 73 15.41 18.96 11.25
C ASP A 73 15.12 20.47 11.05
N PHE A 74 14.28 20.80 10.10
CA PHE A 74 13.87 22.17 9.78
C PHE A 74 12.62 22.63 10.55
N LEU A 75 11.93 21.74 11.25
CA LEU A 75 10.74 22.11 12.01
C LEU A 75 11.09 22.77 13.34
N THR A 76 10.37 23.86 13.62
CA THR A 76 10.31 24.45 14.95
C THR A 76 9.14 23.86 15.74
N ASP A 77 9.14 24.08 17.05
CA ASP A 77 8.04 23.67 17.92
C ASP A 77 6.67 24.21 17.46
N ASP A 78 6.62 25.49 17.06
CA ASP A 78 5.40 26.14 16.57
C ASP A 78 4.88 25.50 15.25
N LEU A 79 5.81 25.17 14.33
CA LEU A 79 5.46 24.51 13.07
C LEU A 79 4.97 23.06 13.30
N ALA A 80 5.57 22.34 14.24
CA ALA A 80 5.13 21.01 14.61
C ALA A 80 3.69 21.05 15.20
N ASP A 81 3.43 21.98 16.10
CA ASP A 81 2.10 22.19 16.68
C ASP A 81 1.06 22.64 15.64
N GLU A 82 1.47 23.46 14.66
CA GLU A 82 0.62 23.85 13.53
C GLU A 82 0.25 22.64 12.67
N LEU A 83 1.22 21.79 12.35
CA LEU A 83 1.01 20.58 11.57
C LEU A 83 0.04 19.61 12.26
N ILE A 84 0.16 19.42 13.57
CA ILE A 84 -0.77 18.59 14.34
C ILE A 84 -2.18 19.18 14.28
N ARG A 85 -2.34 20.48 14.54
CA ARG A 85 -3.64 21.16 14.41
C ARG A 85 -4.22 21.08 13.01
N ARG A 86 -3.37 21.07 11.97
CA ARG A 86 -3.79 20.88 10.56
C ARG A 86 -4.41 19.50 10.36
N LEU A 87 -3.79 18.42 10.86
CA LEU A 87 -4.34 17.05 10.79
C LEU A 87 -5.70 16.95 11.50
N GLU A 88 -5.86 17.60 12.65
CA GLU A 88 -7.13 17.58 13.39
C GLU A 88 -8.27 18.24 12.63
N LYS A 89 -7.98 19.31 11.88
CA LYS A 89 -8.97 20.10 11.13
C LYS A 89 -9.38 19.49 9.80
N ILE A 90 -8.64 18.47 9.30
CA ILE A 90 -9.02 17.78 8.05
C ILE A 90 -10.44 17.22 8.20
N PRO A 91 -11.32 17.38 7.20
CA PRO A 91 -12.70 16.90 7.25
C PRO A 91 -12.79 15.38 7.47
N ALA A 92 -13.82 14.93 8.17
CA ALA A 92 -14.07 13.50 8.44
C ALA A 92 -14.83 12.85 7.27
N THR A 93 -14.18 12.81 6.11
CA THR A 93 -14.68 12.27 4.83
C THR A 93 -13.63 11.35 4.20
N LEU A 94 -13.98 10.68 3.10
CA LEU A 94 -13.02 9.87 2.35
C LEU A 94 -11.91 10.74 1.72
N GLU A 95 -12.23 11.94 1.26
CA GLU A 95 -11.25 12.93 0.79
C GLU A 95 -10.30 13.36 1.92
N GLY A 96 -10.86 13.56 3.14
CA GLY A 96 -10.04 13.82 4.32
C GLY A 96 -9.15 12.64 4.69
N ASN A 97 -9.62 11.41 4.52
CA ASN A 97 -8.77 10.22 4.72
C ASN A 97 -7.65 10.13 3.68
N LEU A 98 -7.90 10.52 2.42
CA LEU A 98 -6.86 10.67 1.41
C LEU A 98 -5.83 11.74 1.82
N ASP A 99 -6.29 12.91 2.27
CA ASP A 99 -5.41 14.00 2.70
C ASP A 99 -4.53 13.57 3.91
N ILE A 100 -5.09 12.88 4.89
CA ILE A 100 -4.33 12.27 5.99
C ILE A 100 -3.28 11.28 5.44
N TRP A 101 -3.69 10.36 4.55
CA TRP A 101 -2.77 9.38 3.98
C TRP A 101 -1.60 10.03 3.23
N GLU A 102 -1.86 11.12 2.51
CA GLU A 102 -0.83 11.91 1.83
C GLU A 102 0.16 12.56 2.82
N HIS A 103 -0.33 13.05 3.98
CA HIS A 103 0.55 13.51 5.06
C HIS A 103 1.42 12.36 5.61
N LEU A 104 0.81 11.20 5.91
CA LEU A 104 1.53 10.03 6.41
C LEU A 104 2.61 9.53 5.44
N CYS A 105 2.37 9.65 4.13
CA CYS A 105 3.29 9.25 3.07
C CYS A 105 4.30 10.34 2.67
N GLY A 106 4.42 11.45 3.41
CA GLY A 106 5.40 12.51 3.14
C GLY A 106 5.16 13.30 1.85
N LYS A 107 3.92 13.32 1.34
CA LYS A 107 3.56 14.03 0.09
C LYS A 107 3.12 15.48 0.31
N LYS A 108 2.99 15.90 1.57
CA LYS A 108 2.57 17.25 1.94
C LYS A 108 3.77 18.09 2.37
N THR A 109 3.67 19.38 2.07
CA THR A 109 4.73 20.35 2.39
C THR A 109 4.29 21.31 3.48
N VAL A 110 5.28 21.96 4.09
CA VAL A 110 5.12 23.13 4.94
C VAL A 110 6.08 24.22 4.48
N PHE A 111 5.64 25.46 4.51
CA PHE A 111 6.51 26.59 4.25
C PHE A 111 7.43 26.81 5.46
N VAL A 112 8.75 26.80 5.23
CA VAL A 112 9.77 27.02 6.24
C VAL A 112 10.25 28.47 6.15
N PRO A 113 9.87 29.37 7.07
CA PRO A 113 10.18 30.80 6.97
C PRO A 113 11.68 31.11 6.95
N SER A 114 12.48 30.35 7.71
CA SER A 114 13.94 30.49 7.77
C SER A 114 14.63 30.17 6.45
N GLU A 115 14.06 29.20 5.67
CA GLU A 115 14.59 28.78 4.37
C GLU A 115 13.89 29.48 3.19
N LYS A 116 12.78 30.15 3.44
CA LYS A 116 11.90 30.82 2.43
C LYS A 116 11.43 29.85 1.32
N ARG A 117 11.17 28.60 1.65
CA ARG A 117 10.72 27.57 0.71
C ARG A 117 9.81 26.54 1.36
N GLU A 118 9.11 25.78 0.53
CA GLU A 118 8.35 24.58 0.93
C GLU A 118 9.29 23.40 1.16
N ARG A 119 9.03 22.63 2.22
CA ARG A 119 9.72 21.38 2.53
C ARG A 119 8.69 20.26 2.72
N ASN A 120 8.95 19.08 2.17
CA ASN A 120 8.16 17.89 2.47
C ASN A 120 8.30 17.51 3.94
N VAL A 121 7.18 17.14 4.56
CA VAL A 121 7.14 16.74 5.98
C VAL A 121 7.06 15.24 6.10
N THR A 122 7.95 14.64 6.85
CA THR A 122 7.94 13.21 7.18
C THR A 122 7.19 12.99 8.50
N PHE A 123 5.98 12.43 8.43
CA PHE A 123 5.21 11.99 9.60
C PHE A 123 5.56 10.56 10.00
N ILE A 124 5.75 9.70 9.02
CA ILE A 124 6.17 8.30 9.16
C ILE A 124 7.30 8.07 8.18
N ASP A 125 8.41 7.50 8.66
CA ASP A 125 9.55 7.18 7.83
C ASP A 125 9.38 5.78 7.22
N PRO A 126 9.77 5.54 5.96
CA PRO A 126 9.72 4.21 5.34
C PRO A 126 10.56 3.15 6.08
N GLU A 127 11.62 3.56 6.78
CA GLU A 127 12.49 2.67 7.53
C GLU A 127 11.95 2.43 8.95
N PRO A 128 11.66 1.16 9.35
CA PRO A 128 11.03 0.85 10.64
C PRO A 128 11.76 1.43 11.85
N GLN A 129 13.10 1.40 11.84
CA GLN A 129 13.92 1.86 12.98
C GLN A 129 13.80 3.37 13.26
N ASN A 130 13.27 4.13 12.31
CA ASN A 130 13.05 5.56 12.44
C ASN A 130 11.66 5.91 13.00
N ASN A 131 10.87 4.93 13.43
CA ASN A 131 9.52 5.15 13.93
C ASN A 131 9.32 4.57 15.33
N VAL A 132 8.34 5.11 16.04
CA VAL A 132 7.82 4.56 17.29
C VAL A 132 6.54 3.77 16.97
N PHE A 133 6.54 2.48 17.29
CA PHE A 133 5.41 1.58 17.06
C PHE A 133 4.73 1.23 18.39
N GLN A 134 3.48 1.59 18.54
CA GLN A 134 2.72 1.40 19.76
C GLN A 134 1.40 0.69 19.46
N VAL A 135 0.92 -0.09 20.42
CA VAL A 135 -0.36 -0.79 20.34
C VAL A 135 -1.09 -0.63 21.67
N THR A 136 -2.41 -0.46 21.61
CA THR A 136 -3.27 -0.36 22.78
C THR A 136 -4.59 -1.10 22.54
N ASP A 137 -5.19 -1.61 23.58
CA ASP A 137 -6.52 -2.20 23.55
C ASP A 137 -7.60 -1.23 24.02
N GLU A 138 -8.87 -1.58 23.73
CA GLU A 138 -10.04 -0.89 24.26
C GLU A 138 -10.02 0.65 24.02
N PHE A 139 -9.56 1.08 22.86
CA PHE A 139 -9.39 2.48 22.49
C PHE A 139 -10.75 3.15 22.28
N SER A 140 -11.24 3.86 23.29
CA SER A 140 -12.50 4.60 23.20
C SER A 140 -12.33 5.97 22.56
N PHE A 141 -13.23 6.34 21.65
CA PHE A 141 -13.29 7.66 21.04
C PHE A 141 -14.72 8.23 21.11
N TYR A 142 -14.83 9.50 21.51
CA TYR A 142 -16.08 10.24 21.66
C TYR A 142 -16.02 11.56 20.88
N ASN A 143 -16.90 11.75 19.91
CA ASN A 143 -16.94 12.97 19.08
C ASN A 143 -17.95 14.04 19.54
N GLY A 144 -18.46 13.93 20.77
CA GLY A 144 -19.49 14.82 21.28
C GLY A 144 -20.93 14.34 21.05
N ARG A 145 -21.12 13.31 20.19
CA ARG A 145 -22.44 12.71 19.88
C ARG A 145 -22.45 11.21 20.10
N SER A 146 -21.47 10.52 19.53
CA SER A 146 -21.36 9.07 19.57
C SER A 146 -20.03 8.66 20.19
N ARG A 147 -20.04 7.54 20.91
CA ARG A 147 -18.87 6.92 21.49
C ARG A 147 -18.70 5.54 20.93
N ASN A 148 -17.53 5.26 20.35
CA ASN A 148 -17.15 3.93 19.89
C ASN A 148 -15.88 3.48 20.60
N ARG A 149 -15.72 2.17 20.72
CA ARG A 149 -14.56 1.52 21.30
C ARG A 149 -14.00 0.56 20.27
N TYR A 150 -12.73 0.74 19.95
CA TYR A 150 -11.97 -0.09 19.04
C TYR A 150 -11.21 -1.12 19.86
N ASP A 151 -11.27 -2.41 19.48
CA ASP A 151 -10.74 -3.50 20.29
C ASP A 151 -9.22 -3.42 20.46
N VAL A 152 -8.48 -3.31 19.34
CA VAL A 152 -7.02 -3.09 19.36
C VAL A 152 -6.66 -2.04 18.32
N VAL A 153 -5.85 -1.05 18.70
CA VAL A 153 -5.38 0.03 17.82
C VAL A 153 -3.87 0.07 17.78
N PHE A 154 -3.34 0.14 16.58
CA PHE A 154 -1.92 0.25 16.28
C PHE A 154 -1.58 1.67 15.87
N LEU A 155 -0.62 2.27 16.55
CA LEU A 155 -0.16 3.63 16.32
C LEU A 155 1.29 3.64 15.81
N ILE A 156 1.55 4.53 14.87
CA ILE A 156 2.92 4.81 14.40
C ILE A 156 3.18 6.28 14.67
N ASN A 157 4.25 6.58 15.39
CA ASN A 157 4.62 7.94 15.79
C ASN A 157 3.48 8.69 16.50
N GLY A 158 2.68 7.96 17.31
CA GLY A 158 1.53 8.53 18.03
C GLY A 158 0.26 8.72 17.20
N ILE A 159 0.26 8.33 15.92
CA ILE A 159 -0.88 8.41 15.00
C ILE A 159 -1.54 7.04 14.89
N PRO A 160 -2.86 6.86 15.17
CA PRO A 160 -3.56 5.60 14.97
C PRO A 160 -3.71 5.31 13.47
N VAL A 161 -3.12 4.20 13.01
CA VAL A 161 -3.08 3.85 11.58
C VAL A 161 -3.90 2.61 11.27
N PHE A 162 -3.88 1.61 12.16
CA PHE A 162 -4.58 0.34 11.99
C PHE A 162 -5.45 0.05 13.20
N PHE A 163 -6.57 -0.63 12.99
CA PHE A 163 -7.31 -1.23 14.10
C PHE A 163 -7.74 -2.66 13.78
N VAL A 164 -7.93 -3.43 14.82
CA VAL A 164 -8.47 -4.79 14.79
C VAL A 164 -9.83 -4.77 15.45
N GLU A 165 -10.81 -5.34 14.78
CA GLU A 165 -12.09 -5.72 15.36
C GLU A 165 -12.09 -7.22 15.56
N THR A 166 -12.33 -7.65 16.79
CA THR A 166 -12.30 -9.05 17.18
C THR A 166 -13.71 -9.59 17.38
N LYS A 167 -13.89 -10.88 17.17
CA LYS A 167 -15.11 -11.60 17.52
C LYS A 167 -14.77 -12.94 18.15
N ALA A 168 -15.64 -13.39 19.04
CA ALA A 168 -15.46 -14.68 19.69
C ALA A 168 -15.49 -15.82 18.67
N ALA A 169 -14.57 -16.78 18.81
CA ALA A 169 -14.33 -17.85 17.85
C ALA A 169 -15.56 -18.76 17.59
N HIS A 170 -16.52 -18.80 18.50
CA HIS A 170 -17.70 -19.68 18.43
C HIS A 170 -18.93 -19.06 17.73
N ARG A 171 -18.87 -17.81 17.26
CA ARG A 171 -20.00 -17.15 16.58
C ARG A 171 -20.07 -17.55 15.12
N GLU A 172 -21.26 -18.00 14.66
CA GLU A 172 -21.46 -18.47 13.29
C GLU A 172 -21.36 -17.35 12.23
N ASP A 173 -21.86 -16.13 12.51
CA ASP A 173 -21.81 -14.97 11.61
C ASP A 173 -20.90 -13.85 12.13
N ALA A 174 -19.80 -14.21 12.76
CA ALA A 174 -18.87 -13.25 13.33
C ALA A 174 -18.32 -12.23 12.33
N LEU A 175 -18.14 -12.62 11.07
CA LEU A 175 -17.62 -11.74 10.03
C LEU A 175 -18.65 -10.67 9.62
N GLY A 176 -19.91 -11.05 9.45
CA GLY A 176 -21.01 -10.15 9.16
C GLY A 176 -21.19 -9.10 10.27
N GLU A 177 -21.26 -9.57 11.53
CA GLU A 177 -21.36 -8.68 12.72
C GLU A 177 -20.17 -7.71 12.80
N ALA A 178 -18.94 -8.18 12.58
CA ALA A 178 -17.75 -7.34 12.62
C ALA A 178 -17.78 -6.27 11.51
N LEU A 179 -18.21 -6.64 10.31
CA LEU A 179 -18.31 -5.70 9.19
C LEU A 179 -19.39 -4.64 9.41
N GLU A 180 -20.54 -5.03 9.97
CA GLU A 180 -21.59 -4.09 10.38
C GLU A 180 -21.11 -3.13 11.45
N GLN A 181 -20.30 -3.61 12.39
CA GLN A 181 -19.70 -2.78 13.45
C GLN A 181 -18.71 -1.77 12.84
N VAL A 182 -17.87 -2.17 11.89
CA VAL A 182 -16.99 -1.23 11.18
C VAL A 182 -17.80 -0.21 10.38
N ALA A 183 -18.88 -0.63 9.71
CA ALA A 183 -19.78 0.30 9.00
C ALA A 183 -20.47 1.29 9.97
N ARG A 184 -20.80 0.85 11.19
CA ARG A 184 -21.30 1.72 12.25
C ARG A 184 -20.25 2.75 12.66
N TYR A 185 -18.98 2.37 12.85
CA TYR A 185 -17.90 3.30 13.19
C TYR A 185 -17.75 4.42 12.17
N HIS A 186 -17.88 4.11 10.87
CA HIS A 186 -17.84 5.12 9.80
C HIS A 186 -19.01 6.12 9.90
N ARG A 187 -20.20 5.68 10.34
CA ARG A 187 -21.36 6.57 10.50
C ARG A 187 -21.31 7.38 11.78
N GLU A 188 -20.87 6.76 12.88
CA GLU A 188 -20.96 7.34 14.22
C GLU A 188 -19.73 8.17 14.60
N THR A 189 -18.53 7.72 14.22
CA THR A 189 -17.24 8.36 14.56
C THR A 189 -16.32 8.49 13.32
N PRO A 190 -16.80 9.16 12.26
CA PRO A 190 -16.01 9.34 11.04
C PRO A 190 -14.69 10.09 11.27
N GLU A 191 -14.58 10.84 12.37
CA GLU A 191 -13.36 11.54 12.77
C GLU A 191 -12.20 10.57 13.06
N ALA A 192 -12.49 9.41 13.67
CA ALA A 192 -11.49 8.37 13.85
C ALA A 192 -11.20 7.67 12.51
N MET A 193 -12.23 7.42 11.70
CA MET A 193 -12.09 6.75 10.40
C MET A 193 -11.30 7.58 9.38
N LYS A 194 -11.28 8.91 9.47
CA LYS A 194 -10.44 9.74 8.58
C LYS A 194 -8.94 9.53 8.83
N VAL A 195 -8.55 9.14 10.05
CA VAL A 195 -7.14 8.94 10.43
C VAL A 195 -6.73 7.49 10.19
N LEU A 196 -7.53 6.53 10.62
CA LEU A 196 -7.31 5.10 10.44
C LEU A 196 -7.29 4.72 8.97
N GLN A 197 -6.30 3.93 8.55
CA GLN A 197 -6.06 3.62 7.15
C GLN A 197 -6.51 2.22 6.76
N ILE A 198 -6.30 1.25 7.62
CA ILE A 198 -6.64 -0.16 7.40
C ILE A 198 -7.33 -0.70 8.65
N TYR A 199 -8.27 -1.59 8.47
CA TYR A 199 -8.83 -2.38 9.54
C TYR A 199 -8.65 -3.87 9.28
N THR A 200 -8.65 -4.66 10.35
CA THR A 200 -8.66 -6.10 10.31
C THR A 200 -9.83 -6.66 11.10
N LEU A 201 -10.38 -7.76 10.62
CA LEU A 201 -11.45 -8.50 11.27
C LEU A 201 -10.95 -9.91 11.58
N THR A 202 -11.05 -10.35 12.83
CA THR A 202 -10.58 -11.70 13.19
C THR A 202 -11.45 -12.37 14.25
N GLN A 203 -11.51 -13.70 14.14
CA GLN A 203 -12.10 -14.62 15.12
C GLN A 203 -11.17 -15.82 15.43
N VAL A 204 -9.83 -15.62 15.32
CA VAL A 204 -8.78 -16.67 15.44
C VAL A 204 -8.64 -17.54 14.19
N ILE A 205 -9.74 -18.05 13.62
CA ILE A 205 -9.72 -18.96 12.46
C ILE A 205 -9.45 -18.18 11.16
N HIS A 206 -9.99 -16.96 11.08
CA HIS A 206 -9.87 -16.08 9.92
C HIS A 206 -9.29 -14.74 10.32
N PHE A 207 -8.47 -14.20 9.45
CA PHE A 207 -7.88 -12.87 9.60
C PHE A 207 -8.03 -12.10 8.29
N PHE A 208 -9.07 -11.28 8.24
CA PHE A 208 -9.34 -10.44 7.08
C PHE A 208 -8.81 -9.03 7.30
N TYR A 209 -8.42 -8.36 6.23
CA TYR A 209 -8.08 -6.95 6.24
C TYR A 209 -8.74 -6.21 5.08
N ALA A 210 -8.99 -4.93 5.26
CA ALA A 210 -9.51 -4.02 4.24
C ALA A 210 -9.08 -2.58 4.52
N ALA A 211 -9.22 -1.73 3.50
CA ALA A 211 -9.07 -0.30 3.65
C ALA A 211 -10.27 0.28 4.41
N THR A 212 -10.04 1.24 5.31
CA THR A 212 -11.14 2.06 5.85
C THR A 212 -11.89 2.74 4.71
N TRP A 213 -13.16 3.09 4.91
CA TRP A 213 -14.08 3.59 3.89
C TRP A 213 -14.48 2.54 2.81
N SER A 214 -14.07 1.28 3.00
CA SER A 214 -14.46 0.15 2.15
C SER A 214 -14.92 -0.99 3.05
N PHE A 215 -16.23 -1.10 3.27
CA PHE A 215 -16.86 -2.04 4.21
C PHE A 215 -17.87 -2.97 3.53
N THR A 216 -17.52 -3.46 2.35
CA THR A 216 -18.27 -4.51 1.67
C THR A 216 -17.55 -5.86 1.77
N PRO A 217 -18.26 -7.00 1.79
CA PRO A 217 -17.63 -8.32 1.84
C PRO A 217 -16.59 -8.56 0.73
N LYS A 218 -16.80 -7.96 -0.45
CA LYS A 218 -15.87 -8.05 -1.59
C LYS A 218 -14.54 -7.32 -1.38
N ALA A 219 -14.48 -6.38 -0.42
CA ALA A 219 -13.29 -5.61 -0.10
C ALA A 219 -12.44 -6.28 0.99
N LEU A 220 -12.92 -7.35 1.62
CA LEU A 220 -12.20 -8.10 2.64
C LEU A 220 -11.28 -9.14 2.00
N PHE A 221 -10.03 -9.13 2.39
CA PHE A 221 -9.04 -10.09 1.92
C PHE A 221 -8.44 -10.85 3.09
N ASN A 222 -8.46 -12.19 3.01
CA ASN A 222 -7.81 -13.03 4.00
C ASN A 222 -6.29 -12.87 3.87
N TRP A 223 -5.63 -12.55 4.98
CA TRP A 223 -4.18 -12.39 4.99
C TRP A 223 -3.50 -13.76 4.95
N LYS A 224 -2.59 -13.92 4.00
CA LYS A 224 -1.69 -15.06 3.89
C LYS A 224 -0.42 -14.63 3.19
N VAL A 225 0.71 -14.83 3.82
CA VAL A 225 2.01 -14.59 3.17
C VAL A 225 2.21 -15.61 2.03
N ASP A 226 1.87 -16.87 2.29
CA ASP A 226 1.92 -17.95 1.32
C ASP A 226 0.94 -19.09 1.71
N LYS A 227 1.13 -20.28 1.13
CA LYS A 227 0.30 -21.47 1.39
C LYS A 227 0.52 -22.08 2.78
N GLU A 228 1.66 -21.81 3.41
CA GLU A 228 2.04 -22.35 4.71
C GLU A 228 1.55 -21.50 5.89
N THR A 229 1.07 -20.27 5.64
CA THR A 229 0.44 -19.43 6.67
C THR A 229 -0.86 -20.09 7.14
N LYS A 230 -0.79 -20.84 8.23
CA LYS A 230 -1.91 -21.66 8.75
C LYS A 230 -2.31 -21.30 10.17
N SER A 231 -1.36 -20.92 11.01
CA SER A 231 -1.64 -20.57 12.40
C SER A 231 -2.11 -19.13 12.55
N PHE A 232 -2.87 -18.85 13.61
CA PHE A 232 -3.23 -17.50 13.98
C PHE A 232 -2.01 -16.67 14.34
N GLU A 233 -1.05 -17.28 15.02
CA GLU A 233 0.23 -16.67 15.36
C GLU A 233 0.99 -16.19 14.13
N ASP A 234 1.22 -17.09 13.14
CA ASP A 234 1.89 -16.73 11.88
C ASP A 234 1.17 -15.58 11.17
N THR A 235 -0.15 -15.64 11.16
CA THR A 235 -0.98 -14.64 10.51
C THR A 235 -0.82 -13.27 11.17
N VAL A 236 -0.93 -13.19 12.51
CA VAL A 236 -0.78 -11.95 13.27
C VAL A 236 0.65 -11.41 13.14
N LYS A 237 1.66 -12.25 13.38
CA LYS A 237 3.07 -11.85 13.32
C LYS A 237 3.47 -11.36 11.94
N THR A 238 3.08 -12.07 10.88
CA THR A 238 3.43 -11.66 9.52
C THR A 238 2.65 -10.44 9.04
N PHE A 239 1.41 -10.23 9.51
CA PHE A 239 0.65 -9.03 9.19
C PHE A 239 1.22 -7.80 9.90
N PHE A 240 1.48 -7.88 11.20
CA PHE A 240 1.97 -6.78 12.02
C PHE A 240 3.50 -6.68 12.09
N ASP A 241 4.24 -7.43 11.27
CA ASP A 241 5.64 -7.12 10.99
C ASP A 241 5.76 -5.66 10.57
N LYS A 242 6.65 -4.89 11.22
CA LYS A 242 6.75 -3.44 11.03
C LYS A 242 7.04 -3.04 9.59
N ARG A 243 7.84 -3.84 8.86
CA ARG A 243 8.11 -3.61 7.43
C ARG A 243 6.86 -3.84 6.60
N ASN A 244 6.10 -4.92 6.90
CA ASN A 244 4.87 -5.21 6.20
C ASN A 244 3.80 -4.14 6.44
N VAL A 245 3.68 -3.65 7.66
CA VAL A 245 2.75 -2.56 8.02
C VAL A 245 3.09 -1.28 7.25
N LEU A 246 4.37 -0.90 7.19
CA LEU A 246 4.81 0.26 6.40
C LEU A 246 4.60 0.04 4.90
N ASP A 247 4.91 -1.14 4.38
CA ASP A 247 4.64 -1.49 2.98
C ASP A 247 3.16 -1.40 2.63
N LEU A 248 2.27 -1.86 3.52
CA LEU A 248 0.83 -1.72 3.33
C LEU A 248 0.41 -0.25 3.32
N LEU A 249 0.92 0.55 4.25
CA LEU A 249 0.59 1.96 4.37
C LEU A 249 1.05 2.77 3.16
N PHE A 250 2.31 2.62 2.76
CA PHE A 250 2.93 3.41 1.69
C PHE A 250 2.56 2.90 0.29
N ASN A 251 2.51 1.58 0.12
CA ASN A 251 2.49 0.92 -1.18
C ASN A 251 1.23 0.10 -1.44
N GLY A 252 0.57 -0.37 -0.37
CA GLY A 252 -0.60 -1.24 -0.45
C GLY A 252 -1.92 -0.51 -0.59
N ILE A 253 -2.00 0.77 -0.24
CA ILE A 253 -3.22 1.58 -0.35
C ILE A 253 -3.23 2.34 -1.68
N LEU A 254 -4.37 2.29 -2.36
CA LEU A 254 -4.64 3.06 -3.58
C LEU A 254 -5.97 3.81 -3.41
N PHE A 255 -5.98 5.07 -3.81
CA PHE A 255 -7.20 5.85 -3.97
C PHE A 255 -7.50 5.94 -5.46
N THR A 256 -8.73 5.60 -5.84
CA THR A 256 -9.15 5.59 -7.25
C THR A 256 -10.38 6.48 -7.43
N ARG A 257 -10.46 7.18 -8.58
CA ARG A 257 -11.66 7.92 -8.97
C ARG A 257 -12.30 7.25 -10.18
N LYS A 258 -13.57 6.89 -10.05
CA LYS A 258 -14.37 6.37 -11.15
C LYS A 258 -15.70 7.11 -11.16
N ASP A 259 -16.06 7.69 -12.31
CA ASP A 259 -17.29 8.50 -12.47
C ASP A 259 -17.37 9.61 -11.39
N ASP A 260 -16.23 10.29 -11.14
CA ASP A 260 -16.01 11.31 -10.10
C ASP A 260 -16.15 10.84 -8.64
N GLU A 261 -16.49 9.58 -8.42
CA GLU A 261 -16.57 9.00 -7.09
C GLU A 261 -15.18 8.51 -6.62
N LEU A 262 -14.71 9.04 -5.49
CA LEU A 262 -13.48 8.57 -4.85
C LEU A 262 -13.72 7.22 -4.18
N LYS A 263 -12.79 6.29 -4.36
CA LYS A 263 -12.78 4.97 -3.70
C LYS A 263 -11.40 4.68 -3.15
N LYS A 264 -11.37 4.03 -2.01
CA LYS A 264 -10.15 3.54 -1.39
C LYS A 264 -10.09 2.03 -1.49
N VAL A 265 -8.97 1.51 -1.93
CA VAL A 265 -8.72 0.06 -2.04
C VAL A 265 -7.38 -0.29 -1.40
N VAL A 266 -7.25 -1.52 -0.93
CA VAL A 266 -5.98 -2.08 -0.49
C VAL A 266 -5.60 -3.26 -1.39
N LEU A 267 -4.31 -3.43 -1.68
CA LEU A 267 -3.81 -4.53 -2.50
C LEU A 267 -4.03 -5.87 -1.79
N ARG A 268 -4.36 -6.90 -2.57
CA ARG A 268 -4.50 -8.29 -2.11
C ARG A 268 -3.12 -8.90 -1.80
N PRO A 269 -3.03 -9.94 -0.94
CA PRO A 269 -1.74 -10.53 -0.56
C PRO A 269 -0.89 -10.97 -1.77
N HIS A 270 -1.51 -11.57 -2.79
CA HIS A 270 -0.78 -11.99 -4.00
C HIS A 270 -0.28 -10.81 -4.84
N GLN A 271 -1.01 -9.68 -4.85
CA GLN A 271 -0.56 -8.45 -5.53
C GLN A 271 0.64 -7.84 -4.81
N ILE A 272 0.60 -7.75 -3.47
CA ILE A 272 1.71 -7.27 -2.65
C ILE A 272 2.97 -8.10 -2.91
N ARG A 273 2.84 -9.44 -2.89
CA ARG A 273 3.97 -10.34 -3.22
C ARG A 273 4.52 -10.12 -4.62
N ALA A 274 3.62 -9.97 -5.60
CA ALA A 274 4.02 -9.74 -6.99
C ALA A 274 4.78 -8.41 -7.14
N VAL A 275 4.27 -7.34 -6.55
CA VAL A 275 4.91 -6.02 -6.57
C VAL A 275 6.31 -6.08 -5.95
N LYS A 276 6.47 -6.70 -4.76
CA LYS A 276 7.78 -6.88 -4.12
C LYS A 276 8.75 -7.66 -5.02
N LYS A 277 8.29 -8.77 -5.63
CA LYS A 277 9.13 -9.57 -6.53
C LYS A 277 9.48 -8.83 -7.83
N ILE A 278 8.60 -7.96 -8.33
CA ILE A 278 8.87 -7.12 -9.51
C ILE A 278 9.98 -6.11 -9.18
N VAL A 279 9.86 -5.38 -8.07
CA VAL A 279 10.87 -4.39 -7.67
C VAL A 279 12.21 -5.07 -7.42
N GLN A 280 12.23 -6.17 -6.65
CA GLN A 280 13.45 -6.96 -6.43
C GLN A 280 14.09 -7.46 -7.73
N ARG A 281 13.27 -7.90 -8.70
CA ARG A 281 13.77 -8.30 -10.03
C ARG A 281 14.26 -7.11 -10.86
N ALA A 282 13.66 -5.93 -10.71
CA ALA A 282 14.10 -4.71 -11.36
C ALA A 282 15.50 -4.29 -10.90
N GLU A 283 15.86 -4.57 -9.65
CA GLU A 283 17.20 -4.34 -9.07
C GLU A 283 18.25 -5.37 -9.54
N ASP A 284 17.82 -6.53 -10.04
CA ASP A 284 18.71 -7.59 -10.54
C ASP A 284 19.20 -7.29 -11.98
N THR A 285 20.40 -6.75 -12.08
CA THR A 285 21.00 -6.37 -13.37
C THR A 285 21.32 -7.55 -14.28
N THR A 286 21.33 -8.78 -13.75
CA THR A 286 21.68 -10.01 -14.48
C THR A 286 20.48 -10.65 -15.16
N ARG A 287 19.29 -10.45 -14.63
CA ARG A 287 18.04 -11.08 -15.10
C ARG A 287 17.03 -10.03 -15.52
N LYS A 288 16.97 -9.77 -16.83
CA LYS A 288 16.17 -8.70 -17.46
C LYS A 288 14.72 -9.10 -17.79
N ARG A 289 14.23 -10.25 -17.34
CA ARG A 289 12.87 -10.73 -17.64
C ARG A 289 12.18 -11.30 -16.41
N GLY A 290 10.87 -11.05 -16.31
CA GLY A 290 10.00 -11.62 -15.30
C GLY A 290 8.60 -11.91 -15.85
N LEU A 291 7.96 -12.97 -15.36
CA LEU A 291 6.58 -13.30 -15.71
C LEU A 291 5.72 -13.33 -14.44
N ILE A 292 4.61 -12.63 -14.48
CA ILE A 292 3.61 -12.57 -13.41
C ILE A 292 2.36 -13.31 -13.90
N TRP A 293 2.11 -14.46 -13.31
CA TRP A 293 0.90 -15.24 -13.58
C TRP A 293 -0.17 -14.92 -12.56
N HIS A 294 -1.13 -14.13 -12.96
CA HIS A 294 -2.30 -13.78 -12.19
C HIS A 294 -3.57 -14.12 -12.99
N THR A 295 -4.49 -14.86 -12.39
CA THR A 295 -5.78 -15.22 -13.03
C THR A 295 -6.56 -13.98 -13.45
N GLN A 296 -7.46 -14.13 -14.40
CA GLN A 296 -8.34 -13.05 -14.82
C GLN A 296 -9.19 -12.55 -13.63
N GLY A 297 -9.39 -11.25 -13.52
CA GLY A 297 -10.12 -10.63 -12.38
C GLY A 297 -9.34 -10.56 -11.06
N SER A 298 -8.06 -10.99 -11.01
CA SER A 298 -7.23 -10.88 -9.82
C SER A 298 -6.68 -9.48 -9.53
N GLY A 299 -6.96 -8.50 -10.43
CA GLY A 299 -6.51 -7.11 -10.29
C GLY A 299 -5.11 -6.85 -10.85
N LYS A 300 -4.70 -7.53 -11.94
CA LYS A 300 -3.41 -7.32 -12.64
C LYS A 300 -3.07 -5.84 -12.83
N THR A 301 -4.04 -5.04 -13.28
CA THR A 301 -3.85 -3.60 -13.51
C THR A 301 -3.37 -2.86 -12.26
N TYR A 302 -3.96 -3.10 -11.09
CA TYR A 302 -3.50 -2.49 -9.84
C TYR A 302 -2.10 -2.97 -9.44
N THR A 303 -1.74 -4.22 -9.72
CA THR A 303 -0.38 -4.74 -9.52
C THR A 303 0.62 -4.02 -10.42
N MET A 304 0.30 -3.83 -11.71
CA MET A 304 1.13 -3.09 -12.67
C MET A 304 1.32 -1.63 -12.22
N ILE A 305 0.24 -0.97 -11.84
CA ILE A 305 0.26 0.43 -11.37
C ILE A 305 1.12 0.59 -10.12
N ALA A 306 0.94 -0.30 -9.13
CA ALA A 306 1.73 -0.26 -7.90
C ALA A 306 3.23 -0.53 -8.18
N ALA A 307 3.53 -1.50 -9.04
CA ALA A 307 4.91 -1.78 -9.44
C ALA A 307 5.54 -0.60 -10.19
N ALA A 308 4.82 0.01 -11.14
CA ALA A 308 5.29 1.20 -11.86
C ALA A 308 5.60 2.35 -10.91
N ARG A 309 4.72 2.62 -9.93
CA ARG A 309 4.93 3.65 -8.92
C ARG A 309 6.21 3.43 -8.13
N LEU A 310 6.42 2.20 -7.63
CA LEU A 310 7.61 1.88 -6.84
C LEU A 310 8.90 1.95 -7.66
N ILE A 311 8.89 1.51 -8.92
CA ILE A 311 10.04 1.62 -9.81
C ILE A 311 10.38 3.10 -10.06
N LEU A 312 9.37 3.94 -10.35
CA LEU A 312 9.57 5.37 -10.60
C LEU A 312 10.09 6.13 -9.38
N GLN A 313 9.68 5.73 -8.18
CA GLN A 313 10.06 6.35 -6.92
C GLN A 313 11.38 5.82 -6.34
N ASN A 314 11.92 4.71 -6.85
CA ASN A 314 13.13 4.10 -6.33
C ASN A 314 14.38 4.87 -6.79
N PRO A 315 15.13 5.52 -5.87
CA PRO A 315 16.33 6.32 -6.21
C PRO A 315 17.42 5.49 -6.89
N ALA A 316 17.48 4.18 -6.63
CA ALA A 316 18.47 3.28 -7.22
C ALA A 316 18.38 3.24 -8.75
N PHE A 317 17.23 3.56 -9.34
CA PHE A 317 17.04 3.54 -10.79
C PHE A 317 17.34 4.90 -11.47
N SER A 318 17.77 5.91 -10.74
CA SER A 318 18.27 7.19 -11.28
C SER A 318 17.32 7.81 -12.30
N ASN A 319 16.10 8.13 -11.90
CA ASN A 319 15.05 8.70 -12.76
C ASN A 319 14.71 7.80 -13.97
N PRO A 320 14.09 6.63 -13.75
CA PRO A 320 13.85 5.63 -14.78
C PRO A 320 12.74 6.03 -15.76
N THR A 321 12.62 5.25 -16.83
CA THR A 321 11.45 5.21 -17.71
C THR A 321 10.69 3.92 -17.48
N VAL A 322 9.40 4.01 -17.16
CA VAL A 322 8.50 2.86 -17.11
C VAL A 322 7.56 2.92 -18.30
N ILE A 323 7.53 1.86 -19.11
CA ILE A 323 6.64 1.75 -20.27
C ILE A 323 5.57 0.72 -19.94
N MET A 324 4.30 1.13 -19.89
CA MET A 324 3.17 0.21 -19.72
C MET A 324 2.58 -0.09 -21.10
N LEU A 325 2.61 -1.36 -21.49
CA LEU A 325 2.11 -1.84 -22.77
C LEU A 325 0.83 -2.64 -22.60
N VAL A 326 -0.17 -2.30 -23.41
CA VAL A 326 -1.43 -3.04 -23.53
C VAL A 326 -1.63 -3.56 -24.94
N ASP A 327 -2.52 -4.56 -25.12
CA ASP A 327 -2.77 -5.21 -26.41
C ASP A 327 -3.61 -4.35 -27.37
N ARG A 328 -4.55 -3.51 -26.86
CA ARG A 328 -5.51 -2.79 -27.67
C ARG A 328 -5.71 -1.35 -27.22
N ASN A 329 -6.13 -0.49 -28.15
CA ASN A 329 -6.35 0.93 -27.89
C ASN A 329 -7.45 1.20 -26.84
N GLU A 330 -8.51 0.37 -26.79
CA GLU A 330 -9.56 0.51 -25.76
C GLU A 330 -8.98 0.21 -24.36
N LEU A 331 -8.03 -0.75 -24.27
CA LEU A 331 -7.33 -1.07 -23.02
C LEU A 331 -6.32 0.04 -22.64
N GLU A 332 -5.73 0.73 -23.64
CA GLU A 332 -4.86 1.89 -23.40
C GLU A 332 -5.63 3.02 -22.71
N ALA A 333 -6.82 3.38 -23.23
CA ALA A 333 -7.68 4.37 -22.60
C ALA A 333 -8.15 3.96 -21.20
N GLN A 334 -8.50 2.68 -21.02
CA GLN A 334 -8.89 2.15 -19.72
C GLN A 334 -7.72 2.16 -18.71
N LEU A 335 -6.53 1.77 -19.14
CA LEU A 335 -5.32 1.82 -18.30
C LEU A 335 -5.00 3.25 -17.90
N PHE A 336 -5.08 4.19 -18.85
CA PHE A 336 -4.88 5.60 -18.58
C PHE A 336 -5.89 6.16 -17.58
N GLY A 337 -7.18 5.83 -17.74
CA GLY A 337 -8.22 6.17 -16.78
C GLY A 337 -7.92 5.63 -15.38
N ASN A 338 -7.47 4.38 -15.29
CA ASN A 338 -7.06 3.77 -14.02
C ASN A 338 -5.83 4.45 -13.41
N LEU A 339 -4.81 4.78 -14.20
CA LEU A 339 -3.61 5.49 -13.74
C LEU A 339 -3.96 6.89 -13.21
N LYS A 340 -4.74 7.65 -13.95
CA LYS A 340 -5.23 8.97 -13.53
C LYS A 340 -6.08 8.85 -12.26
N SER A 341 -6.93 7.81 -12.18
CA SER A 341 -7.79 7.57 -11.02
C SER A 341 -7.01 7.27 -9.73
N VAL A 342 -5.81 6.72 -9.82
CA VAL A 342 -4.94 6.45 -8.66
C VAL A 342 -3.93 7.57 -8.38
N GLY A 343 -4.13 8.75 -8.98
CA GLY A 343 -3.31 9.94 -8.74
C GLY A 343 -1.94 9.90 -9.43
N PHE A 344 -1.77 9.09 -10.49
CA PHE A 344 -0.63 9.28 -11.37
C PHE A 344 -0.84 10.58 -12.17
N GLU A 345 0.01 11.55 -11.94
CA GLU A 345 0.13 12.71 -12.81
C GLU A 345 0.83 12.26 -14.10
N ILE A 346 0.02 11.98 -15.12
CA ILE A 346 0.53 11.64 -16.44
C ILE A 346 0.15 12.79 -17.35
N ASP A 347 1.15 13.46 -17.87
CA ASP A 347 0.96 14.39 -18.97
C ASP A 347 0.36 13.64 -20.16
N GLU A 348 -0.65 14.19 -20.82
CA GLU A 348 -1.32 13.56 -21.95
C GLU A 348 -0.34 13.27 -23.12
N ASP A 349 0.74 14.03 -23.22
CA ASP A 349 1.83 13.81 -24.17
C ASP A 349 2.70 12.59 -23.86
N ARG A 350 2.54 11.96 -22.69
CA ARG A 350 3.18 10.67 -22.32
C ARG A 350 2.38 9.45 -22.77
N ILE A 351 1.17 9.64 -23.30
CA ILE A 351 0.42 8.60 -24.00
C ILE A 351 0.88 8.62 -25.45
N ALA A 352 1.51 7.56 -25.87
CA ALA A 352 1.99 7.46 -27.25
C ALA A 352 0.82 7.36 -28.24
N GLN A 353 0.39 8.46 -28.80
CA GLN A 353 -0.76 8.54 -29.72
C GLN A 353 -0.52 7.85 -31.08
N SER A 354 0.73 7.75 -31.51
CA SER A 354 1.14 7.13 -32.79
C SER A 354 2.53 6.48 -32.70
N LYS A 355 2.88 5.66 -33.70
CA LYS A 355 4.23 5.11 -33.87
C LYS A 355 5.29 6.23 -33.89
N LYS A 356 5.01 7.33 -34.60
CA LYS A 356 5.90 8.50 -34.67
C LYS A 356 6.09 9.13 -33.32
N HIS A 357 5.01 9.37 -32.58
CA HIS A 357 5.05 9.96 -31.24
C HIS A 357 5.82 9.08 -30.25
N LEU A 358 5.59 7.74 -30.25
CA LEU A 358 6.37 6.82 -29.43
C LEU A 358 7.86 6.88 -29.76
N LYS A 359 8.20 6.93 -31.08
CA LYS A 359 9.58 7.06 -31.53
C LYS A 359 10.23 8.34 -30.98
N GLU A 360 9.54 9.47 -31.04
CA GLU A 360 10.02 10.75 -30.51
C GLU A 360 10.23 10.71 -29.00
N LEU A 361 9.30 10.12 -28.24
CA LEU A 361 9.45 9.94 -26.78
C LEU A 361 10.69 9.11 -26.42
N LEU A 362 10.91 8.01 -27.12
CA LEU A 362 12.07 7.14 -26.89
C LEU A 362 13.40 7.79 -27.30
N GLN A 363 13.42 8.56 -28.39
CA GLN A 363 14.60 9.28 -28.86
C GLN A 363 14.97 10.49 -28.00
N LYS A 364 13.98 11.21 -27.45
CA LYS A 364 14.17 12.38 -26.57
C LYS A 364 14.52 11.98 -25.14
N ASP A 365 14.73 10.70 -24.88
CA ASP A 365 15.04 10.21 -23.55
C ASP A 365 13.98 10.60 -22.49
N ALA A 366 12.71 10.47 -22.86
CA ALA A 366 11.60 10.78 -21.96
C ALA A 366 11.66 9.92 -20.70
N ARG A 367 11.66 10.55 -19.54
CA ARG A 367 11.65 9.91 -18.21
C ARG A 367 10.25 9.82 -17.65
N GLY A 368 10.05 8.96 -16.65
CA GLY A 368 8.74 8.75 -16.02
C GLY A 368 7.92 7.70 -16.74
N LEU A 369 6.59 7.81 -16.65
CA LEU A 369 5.67 6.82 -17.18
C LEU A 369 5.29 7.12 -18.63
N ILE A 370 5.37 6.10 -19.48
CA ILE A 370 4.85 6.11 -20.87
C ILE A 370 3.80 5.01 -20.98
N VAL A 371 2.65 5.32 -21.56
CA VAL A 371 1.61 4.34 -21.88
C VAL A 371 1.52 4.18 -23.39
N SER A 372 1.48 2.92 -23.88
CA SER A 372 1.43 2.62 -25.31
C SER A 372 0.77 1.27 -25.58
N THR A 373 0.43 1.03 -26.83
CA THR A 373 0.10 -0.32 -27.31
C THR A 373 1.32 -0.96 -27.95
N ILE A 374 1.39 -2.31 -27.94
CA ILE A 374 2.52 -3.05 -28.54
C ILE A 374 2.64 -2.83 -30.03
N GLN A 375 1.52 -2.61 -30.76
CA GLN A 375 1.47 -2.38 -32.21
C GLN A 375 2.25 -1.11 -32.63
N LYS A 376 2.42 -0.16 -31.71
CA LYS A 376 3.20 1.05 -31.99
C LYS A 376 4.71 0.81 -32.08
N PHE A 377 5.19 -0.39 -31.68
CA PHE A 377 6.58 -0.80 -31.87
C PHE A 377 6.87 -1.43 -33.24
N GLU A 378 5.85 -1.74 -34.05
CA GLU A 378 6.05 -2.30 -35.37
C GLU A 378 6.88 -1.37 -36.26
N GLY A 379 8.01 -1.91 -36.79
CA GLY A 379 8.95 -1.14 -37.62
C GLY A 379 9.77 -0.11 -36.82
N MET A 380 9.81 -0.19 -35.51
CA MET A 380 10.65 0.68 -34.67
C MET A 380 12.13 0.37 -34.96
N PRO A 381 12.99 1.38 -35.10
CA PRO A 381 14.44 1.15 -35.32
C PRO A 381 15.05 0.41 -34.13
N ALA A 382 15.99 -0.49 -34.45
CA ALA A 382 16.79 -1.15 -33.43
C ALA A 382 17.63 -0.12 -32.65
N ASN A 383 17.85 -0.41 -31.35
CA ASN A 383 18.67 0.42 -30.48
C ASN A 383 18.20 1.89 -30.36
N ILE A 384 16.90 2.15 -30.46
CA ILE A 384 16.38 3.51 -30.41
C ILE A 384 16.64 4.15 -29.04
N ASN A 385 16.66 3.33 -27.98
CA ASN A 385 17.11 3.72 -26.64
C ASN A 385 17.81 2.53 -25.99
N THR A 386 19.08 2.71 -25.61
CA THR A 386 19.95 1.65 -25.09
C THR A 386 20.18 1.75 -23.57
N ARG A 387 19.43 2.60 -22.88
CA ARG A 387 19.53 2.69 -21.43
C ARG A 387 19.08 1.39 -20.73
N ASP A 388 19.68 1.11 -19.59
CA ASP A 388 19.40 -0.07 -18.75
C ASP A 388 18.35 0.21 -17.65
N ASN A 389 18.01 1.48 -17.41
CA ASN A 389 16.96 1.89 -16.48
C ASN A 389 15.60 2.16 -17.17
N ILE A 390 15.29 1.35 -18.18
CA ILE A 390 13.97 1.27 -18.81
C ILE A 390 13.30 -0.01 -18.37
N PHE A 391 12.08 0.10 -17.85
CA PHE A 391 11.28 -1.03 -17.38
C PHE A 391 9.99 -1.12 -18.17
N VAL A 392 9.74 -2.28 -18.78
CA VAL A 392 8.58 -2.50 -19.64
C VAL A 392 7.61 -3.46 -18.96
N LEU A 393 6.42 -2.98 -18.63
CA LEU A 393 5.33 -3.76 -18.03
C LEU A 393 4.33 -4.10 -19.13
N VAL A 394 4.18 -5.36 -19.46
CA VAL A 394 3.39 -5.84 -20.62
C VAL A 394 2.14 -6.56 -20.12
N ASP A 395 0.96 -6.02 -20.39
CA ASP A 395 -0.31 -6.72 -20.11
C ASP A 395 -0.58 -7.77 -21.19
N GLU A 396 -1.21 -8.88 -20.80
CA GLU A 396 -1.52 -10.04 -21.62
C GLU A 396 -0.30 -10.53 -22.45
N ALA A 397 0.85 -10.66 -21.76
CA ALA A 397 2.15 -10.92 -22.38
C ALA A 397 2.17 -12.15 -23.32
N HIS A 398 1.32 -13.16 -23.08
CA HIS A 398 1.19 -14.34 -23.93
C HIS A 398 0.74 -14.00 -25.37
N ARG A 399 0.08 -12.85 -25.58
CA ARG A 399 -0.35 -12.37 -26.90
C ARG A 399 0.58 -11.33 -27.48
N THR A 400 1.17 -10.50 -26.62
CA THR A 400 1.89 -9.29 -27.02
C THR A 400 3.37 -9.52 -27.29
N THR A 401 4.01 -10.48 -26.63
CA THR A 401 5.48 -10.69 -26.75
C THR A 401 5.88 -11.83 -27.66
N THR A 402 4.92 -12.54 -28.26
CA THR A 402 5.18 -13.62 -29.23
C THR A 402 5.16 -13.08 -30.66
N GLY A 403 6.16 -13.47 -31.49
CA GLY A 403 6.24 -13.08 -32.90
C GLY A 403 6.98 -11.76 -33.14
N ASP A 404 6.74 -11.17 -34.33
CA ASP A 404 7.50 -10.02 -34.84
C ASP A 404 7.40 -8.76 -33.97
N LEU A 405 6.25 -8.50 -33.35
CA LEU A 405 6.07 -7.33 -32.48
C LEU A 405 6.95 -7.38 -31.23
N GLY A 406 7.08 -8.57 -30.62
CA GLY A 406 8.02 -8.78 -29.51
C GLY A 406 9.47 -8.55 -29.92
N ASN A 407 9.84 -9.01 -31.15
CA ASN A 407 11.17 -8.80 -31.70
C ASN A 407 11.46 -7.30 -31.91
N TYR A 408 10.52 -6.54 -32.47
CA TYR A 408 10.69 -5.09 -32.65
C TYR A 408 10.86 -4.38 -31.29
N LEU A 409 10.05 -4.73 -30.30
CA LEU A 409 10.16 -4.15 -28.95
C LEU A 409 11.54 -4.43 -28.33
N MET A 410 11.99 -5.69 -28.34
CA MET A 410 13.26 -6.08 -27.74
C MET A 410 14.46 -5.51 -28.49
N SER A 411 14.38 -5.44 -29.83
CA SER A 411 15.40 -4.81 -30.65
C SER A 411 15.49 -3.30 -30.42
N ALA A 412 14.36 -2.64 -30.26
CA ALA A 412 14.32 -1.20 -30.00
C ALA A 412 14.91 -0.83 -28.63
N LEU A 413 14.71 -1.66 -27.59
CA LEU A 413 15.11 -1.43 -26.21
C LEU A 413 15.95 -2.60 -25.66
N PRO A 414 17.17 -2.84 -26.16
CA PRO A 414 17.92 -4.08 -25.92
C PRO A 414 18.35 -4.25 -24.44
N ASN A 415 18.51 -3.18 -23.70
CA ASN A 415 18.95 -3.20 -22.31
C ASN A 415 17.82 -3.05 -21.29
N ALA A 416 16.56 -2.92 -21.74
CA ALA A 416 15.42 -2.78 -20.86
C ALA A 416 15.14 -4.06 -20.05
N THR A 417 14.48 -3.89 -18.91
CA THR A 417 13.95 -5.00 -18.10
C THR A 417 12.45 -5.17 -18.39
N TYR A 418 12.02 -6.41 -18.66
CA TYR A 418 10.68 -6.73 -19.12
C TYR A 418 9.91 -7.53 -18.08
N PHE A 419 8.68 -7.13 -17.78
CA PHE A 419 7.75 -7.82 -16.91
C PHE A 419 6.45 -8.13 -17.65
N GLY A 420 6.22 -9.41 -17.94
CA GLY A 420 4.97 -9.87 -18.57
C GLY A 420 3.92 -10.20 -17.54
N PHE A 421 2.70 -9.74 -17.75
CA PHE A 421 1.52 -10.08 -16.94
C PHE A 421 0.57 -10.92 -17.78
N THR A 422 0.13 -12.06 -17.27
CA THR A 422 -0.78 -12.96 -18.00
C THR A 422 -1.72 -13.72 -17.08
N GLY A 423 -2.93 -14.00 -17.57
CA GLY A 423 -3.88 -14.92 -16.93
C GLY A 423 -3.72 -16.37 -17.36
N THR A 424 -3.14 -16.58 -18.53
CA THR A 424 -3.00 -17.89 -19.18
C THR A 424 -1.59 -18.02 -19.78
N PRO A 425 -0.57 -18.39 -18.98
CA PRO A 425 0.75 -18.62 -19.52
C PRO A 425 0.72 -19.83 -20.45
N ILE A 426 1.35 -19.69 -21.59
CA ILE A 426 1.69 -20.82 -22.48
C ILE A 426 3.15 -21.18 -22.26
N ASP A 427 3.52 -22.44 -22.49
CA ASP A 427 4.88 -22.95 -22.21
C ASP A 427 5.99 -22.08 -22.81
N LYS A 428 5.77 -21.55 -24.02
CA LYS A 428 6.71 -20.63 -24.68
C LYS A 428 6.93 -19.29 -23.97
N THR A 429 5.95 -18.82 -23.17
CA THR A 429 6.06 -17.59 -22.37
C THR A 429 6.61 -17.86 -20.97
N ALA A 430 6.49 -19.08 -20.47
CA ALA A 430 6.96 -19.46 -19.14
C ALA A 430 8.48 -19.75 -19.11
N TYR A 431 9.04 -20.24 -20.22
CA TYR A 431 10.43 -20.71 -20.32
C TYR A 431 11.27 -19.97 -21.38
N GLY A 432 10.67 -19.08 -22.15
CA GLY A 432 11.34 -18.41 -23.30
C GLY A 432 11.99 -17.08 -22.99
#